data_6cd389df6a1cd57a26919d61a427a12c
#
_entry.id   6cd389df6a1cd57a26919d61a427a12c
#
_cell.length_a   1.000
_cell.length_b   1.000
_cell.length_c   1.000
_cell.angle_alpha   90.00
_cell.angle_beta   90.00
_cell.angle_gamma   90.00
#
_symmetry.space_group_name_H-M   'P 1'
#
loop_
_entity.id
_entity.type
_entity.pdbx_description
1 polymer ?
#
loop_
_entity_poly.entity_id
_entity_poly.type
_entity_poly.pdbx_seq_one_letter_code
_entity_poly.pdbx_strand_id
1 'polypeptide(L)'
;PDNVSEFQQAGIQARNANKAKMAGIEKVSEYMKQGKFFVVKDGVDKFLDEVYQYVWDDKTGEPIKENDHCLTGDTLVWTTNGYKAIKDLVGKSGMVNCIDTKTKMPTQSKFDNVRLTRNNAKIYKLTLENGTIIRGTDDHPVYTTNGWKTIGELTDNDRIVKIENNNY
;
A
#
# COMPACT_ATOMS: atom_id res chain seq x y z
N PRO A 1 -9.98 24.73 12.03
CA PRO A 1 -11.34 25.20 11.88
C PRO A 1 -12.26 23.99 12.07
N ASP A 2 -13.17 24.15 13.00
CA ASP A 2 -14.04 23.06 13.47
C ASP A 2 -15.28 23.08 12.56
N ASN A 3 -15.27 22.29 11.50
CA ASN A 3 -16.38 22.20 10.55
C ASN A 3 -17.72 21.84 11.22
N VAL A 4 -17.70 21.29 12.44
CA VAL A 4 -18.91 20.93 13.21
C VAL A 4 -19.73 22.17 13.56
N SER A 5 -19.10 23.29 13.95
CA SER A 5 -19.78 24.53 14.28
C SER A 5 -20.45 25.17 13.07
N GLU A 6 -19.85 25.07 11.87
CA GLU A 6 -20.45 25.56 10.64
C GLU A 6 -21.70 24.78 10.24
N PHE A 7 -21.65 23.43 10.37
CA PHE A 7 -22.81 22.58 10.12
C PHE A 7 -23.93 22.83 11.12
N GLN A 8 -23.62 23.05 12.41
CA GLN A 8 -24.61 23.36 13.44
C GLN A 8 -25.28 24.72 13.20
N GLN A 9 -24.52 25.73 12.76
CA GLN A 9 -25.07 27.04 12.35
C GLN A 9 -25.99 26.93 11.14
N ALA A 10 -25.74 25.97 10.24
CA ALA A 10 -26.61 25.66 9.11
C ALA A 10 -27.84 24.81 9.49
N GLY A 11 -28.08 24.56 10.80
CA GLY A 11 -29.20 23.76 11.29
C GLY A 11 -29.05 22.25 11.18
N ILE A 12 -27.81 21.79 10.83
CA ILE A 12 -27.48 20.35 10.73
C ILE A 12 -27.02 19.87 12.11
N GLN A 13 -27.59 18.77 12.60
CA GLN A 13 -27.18 18.15 13.87
C GLN A 13 -25.82 17.42 13.71
N ALA A 14 -24.75 18.19 13.59
CA ALA A 14 -23.39 17.67 13.52
C ALA A 14 -22.80 17.50 14.92
N ARG A 15 -22.02 16.45 15.10
CA ARG A 15 -21.24 16.16 16.34
C ARG A 15 -19.82 15.76 15.95
N ASN A 16 -18.88 16.05 16.83
CA ASN A 16 -17.53 15.53 16.66
C ASN A 16 -17.56 14.00 16.64
N ALA A 17 -16.89 13.41 15.65
CA ALA A 17 -16.74 11.96 15.59
C ALA A 17 -15.95 11.46 16.81
N ASN A 18 -16.38 10.35 17.38
CA ASN A 18 -15.59 9.63 18.36
C ASN A 18 -14.34 9.08 17.66
N LYS A 19 -13.17 9.61 18.01
CA LYS A 19 -11.88 9.21 17.43
C LYS A 19 -11.30 7.92 18.05
N ALA A 20 -12.04 7.25 18.92
CA ALA A 20 -11.66 5.95 19.47
C ALA A 20 -11.73 4.88 18.34
N LYS A 21 -10.64 4.73 17.59
CA LYS A 21 -10.54 3.85 16.42
C LYS A 21 -10.96 2.42 16.73
N MET A 22 -10.49 1.87 17.86
CA MET A 22 -10.79 0.50 18.27
C MET A 22 -12.27 0.29 18.56
N ALA A 23 -12.89 1.16 19.37
CA ALA A 23 -14.32 1.07 19.68
C ALA A 23 -15.20 1.18 18.43
N GLY A 24 -14.78 1.93 17.41
CA GLY A 24 -15.46 2.01 16.12
C GLY A 24 -15.41 0.70 15.35
N ILE A 25 -14.24 0.08 15.29
CA ILE A 25 -14.01 -1.20 14.60
C ILE A 25 -14.79 -2.33 15.29
N GLU A 26 -14.73 -2.41 16.62
CA GLU A 26 -15.48 -3.40 17.39
C GLU A 26 -16.98 -3.27 17.16
N LYS A 27 -17.49 -2.05 17.11
CA LYS A 27 -18.92 -1.81 16.88
C LYS A 27 -19.37 -2.24 15.49
N VAL A 28 -18.58 -1.97 14.47
CA VAL A 28 -18.85 -2.43 13.10
C VAL A 28 -18.82 -3.96 13.03
N SER A 29 -17.81 -4.59 13.65
CA SER A 29 -17.69 -6.06 13.72
C SER A 29 -18.89 -6.69 14.43
N GLU A 30 -19.36 -6.08 15.52
CA GLU A 30 -20.57 -6.51 16.23
C GLU A 30 -21.82 -6.48 15.32
N TYR A 31 -22.02 -5.37 14.59
CA TYR A 31 -23.14 -5.26 13.65
C TYR A 31 -23.06 -6.25 12.49
N MET A 32 -21.86 -6.52 11.99
CA MET A 32 -21.64 -7.56 10.97
C MET A 32 -22.03 -8.94 11.50
N LYS A 33 -21.58 -9.32 12.71
CA LYS A 33 -21.91 -10.59 13.37
C LYS A 33 -23.42 -10.74 13.62
N GLN A 34 -24.10 -9.65 13.89
CA GLN A 34 -25.57 -9.63 14.14
C GLN A 34 -26.39 -9.58 12.86
N GLY A 35 -25.76 -9.53 11.67
CA GLY A 35 -26.45 -9.35 10.40
C GLY A 35 -27.16 -7.99 10.26
N LYS A 36 -26.72 -6.99 11.01
CA LYS A 36 -27.29 -5.62 11.03
C LYS A 36 -26.49 -4.61 10.22
N PHE A 37 -25.40 -5.06 9.59
CA PHE A 37 -24.57 -4.23 8.74
C PHE A 37 -24.90 -4.52 7.28
N PHE A 38 -25.38 -3.53 6.56
CA PHE A 38 -25.77 -3.64 5.16
C PHE A 38 -24.97 -2.63 4.34
N VAL A 39 -24.47 -3.05 3.20
CA VAL A 39 -23.86 -2.19 2.20
C VAL A 39 -24.67 -2.23 0.92
N VAL A 40 -24.89 -1.07 0.32
CA VAL A 40 -25.60 -0.97 -0.95
C VAL A 40 -24.67 -1.51 -2.04
N LYS A 41 -25.17 -2.41 -2.89
CA LYS A 41 -24.39 -3.14 -3.89
C LYS A 41 -23.70 -2.23 -4.90
N ASP A 42 -24.33 -1.12 -5.25
CA ASP A 42 -23.79 -0.18 -6.24
C ASP A 42 -22.85 0.82 -5.55
N GLY A 43 -21.55 0.79 -5.94
CA GLY A 43 -20.51 1.72 -5.44
C GLY A 43 -19.72 1.25 -4.21
N VAL A 44 -19.85 -0.02 -3.80
CA VAL A 44 -19.12 -0.58 -2.64
C VAL A 44 -17.85 -1.37 -3.01
N ASP A 45 -17.50 -1.45 -4.28
CA ASP A 45 -16.32 -2.21 -4.70
C ASP A 45 -15.07 -1.80 -3.94
N LYS A 46 -14.85 -0.49 -3.78
CA LYS A 46 -13.72 0.04 -2.98
C LYS A 46 -13.80 -0.34 -1.50
N PHE A 47 -15.00 -0.34 -0.92
CA PHE A 47 -15.21 -0.72 0.48
C PHE A 47 -14.92 -2.21 0.67
N LEU A 48 -15.39 -3.07 -0.23
CA LEU A 48 -15.12 -4.51 -0.17
C LEU A 48 -13.62 -4.80 -0.34
N ASP A 49 -12.96 -4.14 -1.29
CA ASP A 49 -11.51 -4.25 -1.49
C ASP A 49 -10.75 -3.85 -0.22
N GLU A 50 -11.17 -2.81 0.48
CA GLU A 50 -10.52 -2.35 1.71
C GLU A 50 -10.81 -3.24 2.91
N VAL A 51 -12.05 -3.71 3.08
CA VAL A 51 -12.45 -4.57 4.19
C VAL A 51 -11.71 -5.90 4.18
N TYR A 52 -11.53 -6.51 3.00
CA TYR A 52 -10.80 -7.78 2.88
C TYR A 52 -9.28 -7.62 3.09
N GLN A 53 -8.77 -6.40 3.05
CA GLN A 53 -7.35 -6.10 3.29
C GLN A 53 -7.08 -5.70 4.76
N TYR A 54 -8.11 -5.66 5.59
CA TYR A 54 -7.97 -5.32 7.01
C TYR A 54 -7.45 -6.56 7.78
N VAL A 55 -6.15 -6.64 7.93
CA VAL A 55 -5.47 -7.71 8.68
C VAL A 55 -5.07 -7.19 10.07
N TRP A 56 -5.22 -8.04 11.06
CA TRP A 56 -4.83 -7.73 12.45
C TRP A 56 -3.45 -8.30 12.74
N ASP A 57 -2.65 -7.54 13.46
CA ASP A 57 -1.43 -8.02 14.07
C ASP A 57 -1.76 -8.77 15.35
N ASP A 58 -1.56 -10.08 15.35
CA ASP A 58 -1.86 -10.96 16.50
C ASP A 58 -1.05 -10.60 17.75
N LYS A 59 0.07 -9.88 17.62
CA LYS A 59 0.95 -9.50 18.73
C LYS A 59 0.55 -8.17 19.36
N THR A 60 0.17 -7.21 18.54
CA THR A 60 -0.17 -5.85 19.01
C THR A 60 -1.67 -5.64 19.19
N GLY A 61 -2.51 -6.49 18.60
CA GLY A 61 -3.96 -6.33 18.60
C GLY A 61 -4.43 -5.07 17.84
N GLU A 62 -3.57 -4.51 16.99
CA GLU A 62 -3.90 -3.36 16.14
C GLU A 62 -4.02 -3.78 14.68
N PRO A 63 -4.76 -3.03 13.87
CA PRO A 63 -4.78 -3.27 12.43
C PRO A 63 -3.40 -3.09 11.85
N ILE A 64 -2.91 -4.12 11.16
CA ILE A 64 -1.68 -4.02 10.39
C ILE A 64 -1.92 -2.98 9.29
N LYS A 65 -1.05 -2.01 9.18
CA LYS A 65 -0.99 -1.11 8.03
C LYS A 65 -0.31 -1.84 6.87
N GLU A 66 -0.90 -2.92 6.39
CA GLU A 66 -0.39 -3.61 5.20
C GLU A 66 -0.89 -2.90 3.94
N ASN A 67 -0.01 -2.86 2.93
CA ASN A 67 -0.23 -2.26 1.60
C ASN A 67 -0.33 -0.71 1.56
N ASP A 68 0.27 -0.05 2.52
CA ASP A 68 0.37 1.40 2.64
C ASP A 68 1.69 1.95 2.01
N HIS A 69 2.55 1.03 1.56
CA HIS A 69 3.83 1.31 0.95
C HIS A 69 3.66 1.90 -0.44
N CYS A 70 4.18 3.10 -0.66
CA CYS A 70 4.00 3.81 -1.90
C CYS A 70 5.31 3.96 -2.68
N LEU A 71 5.23 3.71 -3.97
CA LEU A 71 6.22 4.16 -4.95
C LEU A 71 5.68 5.38 -5.69
N THR A 72 6.58 6.18 -6.24
CA THR A 72 6.16 7.31 -7.10
C THR A 72 5.60 6.80 -8.42
N GLY A 73 4.61 7.50 -8.97
CA GLY A 73 3.91 7.07 -10.18
C GLY A 73 4.81 6.90 -11.42
N ASP A 74 5.99 7.51 -11.43
CA ASP A 74 7.01 7.41 -12.48
C ASP A 74 7.95 6.20 -12.31
N THR A 75 7.83 5.45 -11.20
CA THR A 75 8.62 4.24 -10.99
C THR A 75 8.37 3.22 -12.08
N LEU A 76 9.46 2.73 -12.70
CA LEU A 76 9.37 1.74 -13.76
C LEU A 76 9.22 0.33 -13.18
N VAL A 77 8.20 -0.38 -13.64
CA VAL A 77 7.92 -1.78 -13.34
C VAL A 77 8.27 -2.62 -14.56
N TRP A 78 9.05 -3.68 -14.36
CA TRP A 78 9.42 -4.59 -15.44
C TRP A 78 8.32 -5.64 -15.66
N THR A 79 7.41 -5.33 -16.57
CA THR A 79 6.34 -6.26 -16.99
C THR A 79 6.82 -7.22 -18.07
N THR A 80 6.07 -8.27 -18.33
CA THR A 80 6.32 -9.18 -19.49
C THR A 80 6.25 -8.46 -20.85
N ASN A 81 5.63 -7.27 -20.90
CA ASN A 81 5.50 -6.42 -22.07
C ASN A 81 6.47 -5.22 -22.03
N GLY A 82 7.61 -5.35 -21.31
CA GLY A 82 8.61 -4.30 -21.15
C GLY A 82 8.37 -3.42 -19.93
N TYR A 83 9.20 -2.39 -19.79
CA TYR A 83 9.09 -1.44 -18.67
C TYR A 83 7.89 -0.53 -18.84
N LYS A 84 7.11 -0.36 -17.76
CA LYS A 84 5.95 0.54 -17.68
C LYS A 84 6.03 1.37 -16.41
N ALA A 85 5.66 2.64 -16.48
CA ALA A 85 5.50 3.44 -15.28
C ALA A 85 4.33 2.90 -14.45
N ILE A 86 4.49 2.81 -13.12
CA ILE A 86 3.47 2.19 -12.25
C ILE A 86 2.11 2.91 -12.36
N LYS A 87 2.10 4.23 -12.58
CA LYS A 87 0.87 5.01 -12.84
C LYS A 87 0.10 4.53 -14.06
N ASP A 88 0.79 4.00 -15.08
CA ASP A 88 0.17 3.51 -16.32
C ASP A 88 -0.43 2.10 -16.14
N LEU A 89 -0.19 1.47 -15.00
CA LEU A 89 -0.71 0.16 -14.61
C LEU A 89 -1.97 0.29 -13.73
N VAL A 90 -2.35 1.50 -13.32
CA VAL A 90 -3.54 1.72 -12.48
C VAL A 90 -4.78 1.13 -13.13
N GLY A 91 -5.52 0.32 -12.35
CA GLY A 91 -6.72 -0.39 -12.82
C GLY A 91 -6.46 -1.53 -13.80
N LYS A 92 -5.19 -1.90 -14.03
CA LYS A 92 -4.81 -3.01 -14.91
C LYS A 92 -4.31 -4.20 -14.11
N SER A 93 -4.32 -5.36 -14.74
CA SER A 93 -3.69 -6.59 -14.25
C SER A 93 -2.75 -7.15 -15.31
N GLY A 94 -1.79 -7.98 -14.90
CA GLY A 94 -0.82 -8.57 -15.81
C GLY A 94 0.26 -9.35 -15.07
N MET A 95 1.41 -9.52 -15.73
CA MET A 95 2.56 -10.23 -15.18
C MET A 95 3.78 -9.32 -15.10
N VAL A 96 4.53 -9.45 -14.02
CA VAL A 96 5.83 -8.78 -13.81
C VAL A 96 6.94 -9.80 -13.71
N ASN A 97 8.12 -9.43 -14.17
CA ASN A 97 9.33 -10.20 -13.95
C ASN A 97 9.89 -9.84 -12.57
N CYS A 98 10.21 -10.84 -11.79
CA CYS A 98 10.68 -10.70 -10.41
C CYS A 98 11.68 -11.80 -10.05
N ILE A 99 12.18 -11.79 -8.81
CA ILE A 99 12.99 -12.86 -8.25
C ILE A 99 12.18 -13.59 -7.18
N ASP A 100 12.15 -14.91 -7.24
CA ASP A 100 11.69 -15.71 -6.11
C ASP A 100 12.72 -15.57 -4.96
N THR A 101 12.29 -15.02 -3.83
CA THR A 101 13.17 -14.73 -2.70
C THR A 101 13.67 -15.95 -1.98
N LYS A 102 13.05 -17.14 -2.16
CA LYS A 102 13.47 -18.41 -1.59
C LYS A 102 14.53 -19.09 -2.47
N THR A 103 14.25 -19.21 -3.76
CA THR A 103 15.12 -19.90 -4.71
C THR A 103 16.20 -18.99 -5.31
N LYS A 104 16.04 -17.66 -5.18
CA LYS A 104 16.90 -16.62 -5.81
C LYS A 104 16.88 -16.66 -7.34
N MET A 105 15.91 -17.34 -7.92
CA MET A 105 15.79 -17.48 -9.38
C MET A 105 14.83 -16.47 -9.97
N PRO A 106 15.09 -15.99 -11.20
CA PRO A 106 14.13 -15.18 -11.93
C PRO A 106 12.80 -15.94 -12.11
N THR A 107 11.70 -15.22 -11.90
CA THR A 107 10.36 -15.77 -12.04
C THR A 107 9.40 -14.68 -12.52
N GLN A 108 8.14 -15.04 -12.71
CA GLN A 108 7.08 -14.10 -13.02
C GLN A 108 5.98 -14.19 -11.98
N SER A 109 5.40 -13.05 -11.64
CA SER A 109 4.29 -12.96 -10.71
C SER A 109 3.16 -12.12 -11.29
N LYS A 110 1.94 -12.46 -10.94
CA LYS A 110 0.76 -11.66 -11.31
C LYS A 110 0.78 -10.36 -10.52
N PHE A 111 0.42 -9.26 -11.19
CA PHE A 111 0.03 -8.02 -10.52
C PHE A 111 -1.43 -7.70 -10.82
N ASP A 112 -2.10 -7.14 -9.86
CA ASP A 112 -3.45 -6.58 -9.97
C ASP A 112 -3.61 -5.47 -8.93
N ASN A 113 -4.79 -4.84 -8.90
CA ASN A 113 -5.14 -3.82 -7.91
C ASN A 113 -4.12 -2.65 -7.77
N VAL A 114 -3.44 -2.30 -8.88
CA VAL A 114 -2.58 -1.11 -8.89
C VAL A 114 -3.45 0.13 -8.78
N ARG A 115 -3.23 0.94 -7.74
CA ARG A 115 -4.05 2.11 -7.43
C ARG A 115 -3.23 3.25 -6.82
N LEU A 116 -3.79 4.46 -6.88
CA LEU A 116 -3.27 5.58 -6.10
C LEU A 116 -3.70 5.40 -4.63
N THR A 117 -2.74 5.19 -3.73
CA THR A 117 -2.98 4.93 -2.32
C THR A 117 -2.87 6.17 -1.46
N ARG A 118 -1.96 7.09 -1.79
CA ARG A 118 -1.75 8.34 -1.04
C ARG A 118 -1.54 9.53 -1.96
N ASN A 119 -2.15 10.67 -1.60
CA ASN A 119 -1.79 12.00 -2.12
C ASN A 119 -0.87 12.69 -1.12
N ASN A 120 0.17 13.38 -1.63
CA ASN A 120 1.11 14.16 -0.81
C ASN A 120 1.87 13.34 0.24
N ALA A 121 2.21 12.08 -0.05
CA ALA A 121 3.08 11.28 0.81
C ALA A 121 4.49 11.87 0.87
N LYS A 122 5.14 11.78 2.04
CA LYS A 122 6.56 12.09 2.16
C LYS A 122 7.37 11.02 1.42
N ILE A 123 8.11 11.43 0.40
CA ILE A 123 8.89 10.53 -0.45
C ILE A 123 10.37 10.67 -0.12
N TYR A 124 11.02 9.54 0.07
CA TYR A 124 12.47 9.41 0.20
C TYR A 124 13.07 9.09 -1.17
N LYS A 125 14.21 9.69 -1.44
CA LYS A 125 15.02 9.42 -2.63
C LYS A 125 16.25 8.63 -2.21
N LEU A 126 16.31 7.40 -2.63
CA LEU A 126 17.48 6.53 -2.48
C LEU A 126 18.29 6.57 -3.78
N THR A 127 19.57 6.91 -3.69
CA THR A 127 20.50 6.86 -4.83
C THR A 127 21.52 5.74 -4.59
N LEU A 128 21.52 4.75 -5.48
CA LEU A 128 22.46 3.62 -5.40
C LEU A 128 23.82 4.01 -6.00
N GLU A 129 24.88 3.26 -5.67
CA GLU A 129 26.26 3.49 -6.18
C GLU A 129 26.33 3.52 -7.71
N ASN A 130 25.49 2.75 -8.40
CA ASN A 130 25.41 2.72 -9.86
C ASN A 130 24.56 3.86 -10.47
N GLY A 131 24.15 4.85 -9.67
CA GLY A 131 23.32 5.97 -10.09
C GLY A 131 21.81 5.67 -10.21
N THR A 132 21.36 4.44 -9.96
CA THR A 132 19.94 4.11 -9.95
C THR A 132 19.24 4.86 -8.83
N ILE A 133 18.07 5.42 -9.13
CA ILE A 133 17.26 6.16 -8.16
C ILE A 133 15.96 5.39 -7.89
N ILE A 134 15.68 5.15 -6.60
CA ILE A 134 14.43 4.60 -6.11
C ILE A 134 13.72 5.71 -5.32
N ARG A 135 12.43 5.89 -5.53
CA ARG A 135 11.60 6.86 -4.80
C ARG A 135 10.40 6.16 -4.21
N GLY A 136 10.27 6.24 -2.89
CA GLY A 136 9.17 5.60 -2.15
C GLY A 136 8.97 6.21 -0.78
N THR A 137 7.95 5.76 -0.07
CA THR A 137 7.75 6.06 1.34
C THR A 137 8.82 5.37 2.19
N ASP A 138 9.06 5.84 3.41
CA ASP A 138 10.06 5.27 4.33
C ASP A 138 9.79 3.81 4.69
N ASP A 139 8.52 3.45 4.75
CA ASP A 139 8.02 2.10 5.03
C ASP A 139 8.06 1.15 3.82
N HIS A 140 8.42 1.64 2.61
CA HIS A 140 8.44 0.80 1.41
C HIS A 140 9.51 -0.29 1.50
N PRO A 141 9.16 -1.59 1.38
CA PRO A 141 10.10 -2.68 1.51
C PRO A 141 10.99 -2.81 0.28
N VAL A 142 12.28 -2.99 0.50
CA VAL A 142 13.27 -3.34 -0.52
C VAL A 142 14.00 -4.61 -0.12
N TYR A 143 14.34 -5.44 -1.11
CA TYR A 143 15.03 -6.69 -0.86
C TYR A 143 16.54 -6.48 -0.93
N THR A 144 17.22 -6.76 0.20
CA THR A 144 18.68 -6.65 0.34
C THR A 144 19.33 -8.03 0.40
N THR A 145 20.65 -8.10 0.33
CA THR A 145 21.40 -9.35 0.54
C THR A 145 21.18 -9.97 1.93
N ASN A 146 20.74 -9.15 2.89
CA ASN A 146 20.47 -9.56 4.27
C ASN A 146 18.94 -9.75 4.53
N GLY A 147 18.10 -9.76 3.49
CA GLY A 147 16.66 -9.91 3.59
C GLY A 147 15.90 -8.61 3.34
N TRP A 148 14.63 -8.59 3.70
CA TRP A 148 13.77 -7.44 3.53
C TRP A 148 14.10 -6.34 4.56
N LYS A 149 14.19 -5.09 4.08
CA LYS A 149 14.29 -3.87 4.87
C LYS A 149 13.39 -2.79 4.28
N THR A 150 12.92 -1.88 5.09
CA THR A 150 12.24 -0.68 4.59
C THR A 150 13.25 0.37 4.11
N ILE A 151 12.81 1.28 3.24
CA ILE A 151 13.69 2.39 2.78
C ILE A 151 14.24 3.18 3.97
N GLY A 152 13.43 3.38 5.03
CA GLY A 152 13.85 4.10 6.24
C GLY A 152 14.87 3.38 7.11
N GLU A 153 15.00 2.04 6.98
CA GLU A 153 15.95 1.23 7.74
C GLU A 153 17.28 0.99 7.00
N LEU A 154 17.38 1.42 5.74
CA LEU A 154 18.59 1.23 4.95
C LEU A 154 19.74 2.08 5.49
N THR A 155 20.93 1.50 5.44
CA THR A 155 22.20 2.11 5.74
C THR A 155 23.15 1.99 4.55
N ASP A 156 24.27 2.71 4.57
CA ASP A 156 25.29 2.65 3.51
C ASP A 156 25.94 1.27 3.35
N ASN A 157 25.79 0.38 4.33
CA ASN A 157 26.28 -0.99 4.29
C ASN A 157 25.32 -1.99 3.64
N ASP A 158 24.10 -1.58 3.34
CA ASP A 158 23.09 -2.46 2.74
C ASP A 158 23.28 -2.57 1.23
N ARG A 159 23.12 -3.79 0.70
CA ARG A 159 23.20 -4.09 -0.73
C ARG A 159 21.83 -4.51 -1.24
N ILE A 160 21.22 -3.69 -2.11
CA ILE A 160 19.94 -4.00 -2.72
C ILE A 160 20.14 -5.02 -3.84
N VAL A 161 19.31 -6.06 -3.84
CA VAL A 161 19.33 -7.09 -4.88
C VAL A 161 18.67 -6.55 -6.15
N LYS A 162 19.39 -6.58 -7.26
CA LYS A 162 18.92 -6.18 -8.59
C LYS A 162 18.82 -7.38 -9.50
N ILE A 163 17.79 -7.42 -10.32
CA ILE A 163 17.70 -8.35 -11.45
C ILE A 163 18.45 -7.71 -12.61
N GLU A 164 19.52 -8.36 -13.07
CA GLU A 164 20.18 -7.96 -14.31
C GLU A 164 19.48 -8.63 -15.48
N ASN A 165 19.11 -7.82 -16.47
CA ASN A 165 18.68 -8.36 -17.77
C ASN A 165 19.91 -8.89 -18.50
N ASN A 166 20.22 -10.15 -18.33
CA ASN A 166 21.09 -10.83 -19.26
C ASN A 166 20.29 -11.04 -20.54
N ASN A 167 20.23 -10.00 -21.37
CA ASN A 167 19.84 -10.15 -22.77
C ASN A 167 20.95 -10.97 -23.44
N TYR A 168 20.72 -12.26 -23.59
CA TYR A 168 21.37 -13.08 -24.60
C TYR A 168 20.58 -12.97 -25.90
#